data_c2c9c1e9fbabc12ffd5d727d6756cc38
#
_entry.id   c2c9c1e9fbabc12ffd5d727d6756cc38
#
_cell.length_a   1.000
_cell.length_b   1.000
_cell.length_c   1.000
_cell.angle_alpha   90.00
_cell.angle_beta   90.00
_cell.angle_gamma   90.00
#
_symmetry.space_group_name_H-M   'P 1'
#
loop_
_entity.id
_entity.type
_entity.pdbx_description
1 polymer ?
#
loop_
_entity_poly.entity_id
_entity_poly.type
_entity_poly.pdbx_seq_one_letter_code
_entity_poly.pdbx_strand_id
1 'polypeptide(L)'
;MLVLRHITRRFVSGDTEVRALDGLNFTLGEGEFVTVIGSNGAGKSTLLKAICGLVEIDSGTVELDGADITRWPVHNRGALIGRIAQDPHEGTCASMTIAENMALAARRGRSRLLRSAVTPVLAASFRAQLAHIGLGLENRLDTRVGTLSGGQRQALSLLMATCANPRLLLLDEHLANLDPRTSEVVMAATARLIAEGKLAAIMVTHNMAEAIAWGDRLIMLHAGRIIFQAAGAEKSALTVPELVERFHAASGQALTDDRALLTP
;
A
#
# COMPACT_ATOMS: atom_id res chain seq x y z
N MET A 1 4.00 -4.15 -15.12
CA MET A 1 3.37 -2.83 -15.36
C MET A 1 1.88 -2.90 -15.04
N LEU A 2 1.33 -1.92 -14.30
CA LEU A 2 -0.11 -1.81 -14.02
C LEU A 2 -0.73 -0.77 -14.95
N VAL A 3 -1.90 -1.08 -15.54
CA VAL A 3 -2.67 -0.15 -16.36
C VAL A 3 -4.13 -0.17 -15.92
N LEU A 4 -4.65 0.99 -15.56
CA LEU A 4 -6.04 1.22 -15.22
C LEU A 4 -6.67 2.07 -16.33
N ARG A 5 -7.79 1.61 -16.92
CA ARG A 5 -8.48 2.33 -17.99
C ARG A 5 -9.92 2.58 -17.59
N HIS A 6 -10.30 3.86 -17.50
CA HIS A 6 -11.66 4.33 -17.23
C HIS A 6 -12.33 3.68 -16.00
N ILE A 7 -11.54 3.47 -14.92
CA ILE A 7 -12.03 2.83 -13.70
C ILE A 7 -13.08 3.71 -13.04
N THR A 8 -14.27 3.16 -12.88
CA THR A 8 -15.37 3.81 -12.16
C THR A 8 -15.86 2.91 -11.04
N ARG A 9 -16.09 3.51 -9.87
CA ARG A 9 -16.74 2.86 -8.75
C ARG A 9 -17.63 3.82 -8.00
N ARG A 10 -18.88 3.41 -7.82
CA ARG A 10 -19.92 4.15 -7.09
C ARG A 10 -20.34 3.37 -5.85
N PHE A 11 -20.60 4.09 -4.80
CA PHE A 11 -21.25 3.55 -3.60
C PHE A 11 -22.61 4.23 -3.45
N VAL A 12 -23.64 3.43 -3.23
CA VAL A 12 -25.00 3.91 -3.01
C VAL A 12 -25.39 3.57 -1.58
N SER A 13 -25.81 4.57 -0.81
CA SER A 13 -26.33 4.41 0.54
C SER A 13 -27.61 5.24 0.69
N GLY A 14 -28.75 4.56 0.69
CA GLY A 14 -30.07 5.23 0.60
C GLY A 14 -30.15 6.06 -0.68
N ASP A 15 -30.50 7.34 -0.55
CA ASP A 15 -30.62 8.28 -1.67
C ASP A 15 -29.29 8.96 -2.07
N THR A 16 -28.18 8.61 -1.40
CA THR A 16 -26.89 9.24 -1.67
C THR A 16 -26.03 8.33 -2.54
N GLU A 17 -25.58 8.86 -3.69
CA GLU A 17 -24.59 8.23 -4.57
C GLU A 17 -23.26 8.96 -4.44
N VAL A 18 -22.18 8.23 -4.10
CA VAL A 18 -20.82 8.75 -4.05
C VAL A 18 -19.97 8.04 -5.10
N ARG A 19 -19.43 8.80 -6.05
CA ARG A 19 -18.47 8.30 -7.05
C ARG A 19 -17.07 8.31 -6.45
N ALA A 20 -16.66 7.18 -5.88
CA ALA A 20 -15.35 7.05 -5.26
C ALA A 20 -14.21 6.97 -6.28
N LEU A 21 -14.47 6.44 -7.49
CA LEU A 21 -13.59 6.50 -8.66
C LEU A 21 -14.45 6.90 -9.86
N ASP A 22 -13.99 7.86 -10.66
CA ASP A 22 -14.77 8.48 -11.73
C ASP A 22 -13.98 8.54 -13.04
N GLY A 23 -14.02 7.45 -13.81
CA GLY A 23 -13.34 7.32 -15.10
C GLY A 23 -11.81 7.40 -15.00
N LEU A 24 -11.22 6.96 -13.87
CA LEU A 24 -9.81 7.10 -13.57
C LEU A 24 -8.96 6.30 -14.56
N ASN A 25 -7.96 6.97 -15.15
CA ASN A 25 -6.91 6.37 -15.96
C ASN A 25 -5.57 6.53 -15.23
N PHE A 26 -4.82 5.44 -15.11
CA PHE A 26 -3.54 5.45 -14.43
C PHE A 26 -2.63 4.36 -14.98
N THR A 27 -1.35 4.65 -15.08
CA THR A 27 -0.32 3.67 -15.43
C THR A 27 0.78 3.69 -14.40
N LEU A 28 1.34 2.52 -14.09
CA LEU A 28 2.51 2.37 -13.22
C LEU A 28 3.54 1.53 -13.97
N GLY A 29 4.74 2.04 -14.10
CA GLY A 29 5.86 1.37 -14.71
C GLY A 29 6.39 0.19 -13.88
N GLU A 30 7.23 -0.62 -14.49
CA GLU A 30 7.95 -1.67 -13.77
C GLU A 30 9.00 -1.01 -12.84
N GLY A 31 9.01 -1.43 -11.58
CA GLY A 31 9.89 -0.86 -10.55
C GLY A 31 9.60 0.59 -10.18
N GLU A 32 8.55 1.21 -10.73
CA GLU A 32 8.17 2.58 -10.39
C GLU A 32 7.48 2.63 -9.03
N PHE A 33 7.88 3.60 -8.20
CA PHE A 33 7.27 3.88 -6.92
C PHE A 33 6.46 5.19 -6.98
N VAL A 34 5.14 5.11 -6.85
CA VAL A 34 4.23 6.25 -6.90
C VAL A 34 3.63 6.53 -5.54
N THR A 35 3.67 7.80 -5.13
CA THR A 35 2.94 8.29 -3.95
C THR A 35 1.62 8.91 -4.34
N VAL A 36 0.58 8.65 -3.56
CA VAL A 36 -0.80 9.11 -3.80
C VAL A 36 -1.28 9.91 -2.61
N ILE A 37 -1.62 11.17 -2.83
CA ILE A 37 -2.22 12.06 -1.84
C ILE A 37 -3.63 12.48 -2.24
N GLY A 38 -4.35 13.11 -1.35
CA GLY A 38 -5.70 13.66 -1.59
C GLY A 38 -6.50 13.72 -0.29
N SER A 39 -7.60 14.48 -0.28
CA SER A 39 -8.49 14.62 0.87
C SER A 39 -9.12 13.30 1.31
N ASN A 40 -9.72 13.33 2.49
CA ASN A 40 -10.58 12.24 2.93
C ASN A 40 -11.75 12.07 1.96
N GLY A 41 -12.06 10.82 1.59
CA GLY A 41 -13.08 10.55 0.57
C GLY A 41 -12.63 10.75 -0.89
N ALA A 42 -11.39 11.17 -1.17
CA ALA A 42 -10.89 11.36 -2.54
C ALA A 42 -10.84 10.08 -3.40
N GLY A 43 -11.00 8.89 -2.79
CA GLY A 43 -10.99 7.60 -3.48
C GLY A 43 -9.68 6.81 -3.34
N LYS A 44 -8.70 7.29 -2.57
CA LYS A 44 -7.35 6.68 -2.43
C LYS A 44 -7.40 5.19 -2.03
N SER A 45 -8.02 4.88 -0.89
CA SER A 45 -8.14 3.47 -0.43
C SER A 45 -9.06 2.65 -1.32
N THR A 46 -10.07 3.29 -1.97
CA THR A 46 -10.93 2.62 -2.96
C THR A 46 -10.11 2.22 -4.18
N LEU A 47 -9.19 3.06 -4.64
CA LEU A 47 -8.26 2.76 -5.74
C LEU A 47 -7.44 1.51 -5.42
N LEU A 48 -6.78 1.47 -4.24
CA LEU A 48 -6.00 0.31 -3.83
C LEU A 48 -6.86 -0.96 -3.71
N LYS A 49 -8.06 -0.84 -3.12
CA LYS A 49 -9.01 -1.96 -2.97
C LYS A 49 -9.52 -2.47 -4.32
N ALA A 50 -9.76 -1.59 -5.30
CA ALA A 50 -10.14 -1.97 -6.66
C ALA A 50 -9.02 -2.73 -7.38
N ILE A 51 -7.76 -2.28 -7.26
CA ILE A 51 -6.60 -2.98 -7.81
C ILE A 51 -6.45 -4.38 -7.20
N CYS A 52 -6.64 -4.53 -5.88
CA CYS A 52 -6.59 -5.84 -5.20
C CYS A 52 -7.80 -6.73 -5.50
N GLY A 53 -8.90 -6.18 -6.05
CA GLY A 53 -10.18 -6.88 -6.21
C GLY A 53 -11.00 -7.02 -4.93
N LEU A 54 -10.67 -6.29 -3.88
CA LEU A 54 -11.45 -6.21 -2.64
C LEU A 54 -12.72 -5.38 -2.80
N VAL A 55 -12.74 -4.52 -3.80
CA VAL A 55 -13.91 -3.75 -4.24
C VAL A 55 -14.04 -3.99 -5.74
N GLU A 56 -15.22 -4.39 -6.17
CA GLU A 56 -15.56 -4.51 -7.59
C GLU A 56 -15.66 -3.12 -8.21
N ILE A 57 -15.22 -2.98 -9.46
CA ILE A 57 -15.39 -1.77 -10.26
C ILE A 57 -16.68 -1.86 -11.08
N ASP A 58 -17.36 -0.74 -11.28
CA ASP A 58 -18.60 -0.70 -12.06
C ASP A 58 -18.30 -0.70 -13.57
N SER A 59 -17.17 -0.09 -13.97
CA SER A 59 -16.69 -0.07 -15.36
C SER A 59 -15.19 0.16 -15.43
N GLY A 60 -14.61 -0.13 -16.60
CA GLY A 60 -13.18 0.00 -16.87
C GLY A 60 -12.44 -1.33 -16.78
N THR A 61 -11.12 -1.30 -16.87
CA THR A 61 -10.26 -2.49 -16.85
C THR A 61 -9.03 -2.28 -15.99
N VAL A 62 -8.61 -3.33 -15.27
CA VAL A 62 -7.37 -3.43 -14.50
C VAL A 62 -6.48 -4.46 -15.17
N GLU A 63 -5.34 -4.03 -15.68
CA GLU A 63 -4.37 -4.87 -16.36
C GLU A 63 -3.05 -4.87 -15.55
N LEU A 64 -2.48 -6.05 -15.29
CA LEU A 64 -1.19 -6.21 -14.62
C LEU A 64 -0.30 -7.12 -15.46
N ASP A 65 0.87 -6.64 -15.85
CA ASP A 65 1.84 -7.31 -16.70
C ASP A 65 1.24 -7.87 -18.01
N GLY A 66 0.32 -7.10 -18.62
CA GLY A 66 -0.37 -7.46 -19.87
C GLY A 66 -1.56 -8.42 -19.68
N ALA A 67 -1.81 -8.89 -18.47
CA ALA A 67 -2.98 -9.71 -18.17
C ALA A 67 -4.14 -8.85 -17.65
N ASP A 68 -5.33 -8.97 -18.23
CA ASP A 68 -6.55 -8.39 -17.67
C ASP A 68 -6.96 -9.17 -16.42
N ILE A 69 -6.80 -8.53 -15.27
CA ILE A 69 -7.15 -9.09 -13.96
C ILE A 69 -8.48 -8.56 -13.42
N THR A 70 -9.23 -7.78 -14.21
CA THR A 70 -10.45 -7.06 -13.79
C THR A 70 -11.45 -7.95 -13.07
N ARG A 71 -11.62 -9.19 -13.54
CA ARG A 71 -12.56 -10.16 -12.96
C ARG A 71 -11.88 -11.28 -12.16
N TRP A 72 -10.58 -11.18 -11.94
CA TRP A 72 -9.90 -12.20 -11.15
C TRP A 72 -10.33 -12.14 -9.69
N PRO A 73 -10.56 -13.29 -9.06
CA PRO A 73 -10.86 -13.33 -7.63
C PRO A 73 -9.66 -12.85 -6.81
N VAL A 74 -9.94 -12.31 -5.63
CA VAL A 74 -8.95 -11.71 -4.72
C VAL A 74 -7.74 -12.63 -4.47
N HIS A 75 -7.97 -13.93 -4.28
CA HIS A 75 -6.89 -14.88 -3.97
C HIS A 75 -5.92 -15.07 -5.14
N ASN A 76 -6.37 -14.94 -6.39
CA ASN A 76 -5.51 -15.00 -7.57
C ASN A 76 -4.67 -13.73 -7.69
N ARG A 77 -5.30 -12.54 -7.49
CA ARG A 77 -4.56 -11.27 -7.44
C ARG A 77 -3.57 -11.22 -6.29
N GLY A 78 -3.93 -11.81 -5.13
CA GLY A 78 -3.06 -11.90 -3.96
C GLY A 78 -1.76 -12.69 -4.18
N ALA A 79 -1.66 -13.49 -5.24
CA ALA A 79 -0.41 -14.12 -5.65
C ALA A 79 0.58 -13.12 -6.28
N LEU A 80 0.07 -12.06 -6.91
CA LEU A 80 0.84 -11.07 -7.66
C LEU A 80 0.95 -9.73 -6.93
N ILE A 81 0.04 -9.44 -6.00
CA ILE A 81 -0.10 -8.14 -5.33
C ILE A 81 0.12 -8.31 -3.83
N GLY A 82 1.15 -7.66 -3.30
CA GLY A 82 1.31 -7.46 -1.87
C GLY A 82 0.50 -6.24 -1.42
N ARG A 83 -0.22 -6.33 -0.32
CA ARG A 83 -0.95 -5.19 0.25
C ARG A 83 -0.66 -5.05 1.74
N ILE A 84 -0.44 -3.83 2.17
CA ILE A 84 -0.45 -3.41 3.56
C ILE A 84 -1.64 -2.48 3.76
N ALA A 85 -2.50 -2.81 4.71
CA ALA A 85 -3.64 -1.99 5.07
C ALA A 85 -3.26 -0.91 6.08
N GLN A 86 -4.13 0.09 6.23
CA GLN A 86 -4.00 1.14 7.23
C GLN A 86 -4.05 0.58 8.66
N ASP A 87 -4.95 -0.39 8.93
CA ASP A 87 -4.99 -1.11 10.20
C ASP A 87 -3.97 -2.26 10.18
N PRO A 88 -2.93 -2.24 11.03
CA PRO A 88 -1.95 -3.32 11.12
C PRO A 88 -2.53 -4.66 11.59
N HIS A 89 -3.78 -4.68 12.08
CA HIS A 89 -4.49 -5.92 12.39
C HIS A 89 -5.01 -6.63 11.13
N GLU A 90 -5.26 -5.89 10.05
CA GLU A 90 -5.59 -6.49 8.77
C GLU A 90 -4.34 -7.20 8.21
N GLY A 91 -4.52 -8.41 7.71
CA GLY A 91 -3.46 -9.19 7.08
C GLY A 91 -2.56 -9.99 8.03
N THR A 92 -2.73 -9.88 9.35
CA THR A 92 -2.05 -10.70 10.35
C THR A 92 -3.02 -11.52 11.19
N CYS A 93 -2.60 -12.71 11.61
CA CYS A 93 -3.37 -13.53 12.55
C CYS A 93 -2.77 -13.39 13.96
N ALA A 94 -3.46 -12.66 14.83
CA ALA A 94 -2.99 -12.33 16.18
C ALA A 94 -2.73 -13.55 17.07
N SER A 95 -3.49 -14.63 16.90
CA SER A 95 -3.35 -15.89 17.67
C SER A 95 -2.18 -16.76 17.21
N MET A 96 -1.68 -16.54 16.00
CA MET A 96 -0.54 -17.27 15.44
C MET A 96 0.78 -16.59 15.80
N THR A 97 1.87 -17.38 15.76
CA THR A 97 3.24 -16.88 15.93
C THR A 97 3.71 -16.08 14.72
N ILE A 98 4.82 -15.35 14.87
CA ILE A 98 5.48 -14.64 13.77
C ILE A 98 5.85 -15.64 12.65
N ALA A 99 6.45 -16.77 13.01
CA ALA A 99 6.84 -17.80 12.03
C ALA A 99 5.64 -18.36 11.25
N GLU A 100 4.52 -18.62 11.91
CA GLU A 100 3.30 -19.13 11.27
C GLU A 100 2.69 -18.09 10.32
N ASN A 101 2.61 -16.81 10.73
CA ASN A 101 2.15 -15.72 9.88
C ASN A 101 3.01 -15.59 8.62
N MET A 102 4.33 -15.57 8.76
CA MET A 102 5.26 -15.50 7.63
C MET A 102 5.16 -16.74 6.73
N ALA A 103 5.00 -17.94 7.32
CA ALA A 103 4.83 -19.15 6.54
C ALA A 103 3.55 -19.17 5.70
N LEU A 104 2.44 -18.63 6.23
CA LEU A 104 1.21 -18.43 5.46
C LEU A 104 1.42 -17.46 4.30
N ALA A 105 2.08 -16.33 4.56
CA ALA A 105 2.36 -15.31 3.55
C ALA A 105 3.30 -15.85 2.44
N ALA A 106 4.33 -16.58 2.79
CA ALA A 106 5.27 -17.18 1.84
C ALA A 106 4.64 -18.26 0.93
N ARG A 107 3.49 -18.79 1.32
CA ARG A 107 2.71 -19.77 0.51
C ARG A 107 1.60 -19.14 -0.33
N ARG A 108 1.54 -17.82 -0.39
CA ARG A 108 0.56 -17.11 -1.20
C ARG A 108 0.71 -17.52 -2.68
N GLY A 109 -0.41 -17.86 -3.32
CA GLY A 109 -0.41 -18.34 -4.71
C GLY A 109 0.13 -19.75 -4.94
N ARG A 110 0.48 -20.50 -3.87
CA ARG A 110 1.01 -21.87 -3.98
C ARG A 110 0.02 -22.90 -3.42
N SER A 111 0.11 -24.13 -3.91
CA SER A 111 -0.68 -25.24 -3.39
C SER A 111 -0.36 -25.51 -1.91
N ARG A 112 -1.41 -25.72 -1.12
CA ARG A 112 -1.33 -26.03 0.31
C ARG A 112 -1.43 -27.54 0.49
N LEU A 113 -0.28 -28.21 0.54
CA LEU A 113 -0.21 -29.62 0.88
C LEU A 113 -0.14 -29.79 2.41
N LEU A 114 -0.51 -30.98 2.90
CA LEU A 114 -0.36 -31.38 4.31
C LEU A 114 1.14 -31.59 4.65
N ARG A 115 1.85 -30.49 4.84
CA ARG A 115 3.27 -30.46 5.25
C ARG A 115 3.44 -29.42 6.34
N SER A 116 4.47 -29.59 7.18
CA SER A 116 4.85 -28.56 8.15
C SER A 116 4.98 -27.19 7.45
N ALA A 117 4.29 -26.19 7.98
CA ALA A 117 4.31 -24.85 7.44
C ALA A 117 5.65 -24.16 7.71
N VAL A 118 6.20 -24.39 8.90
CA VAL A 118 7.49 -23.81 9.36
C VAL A 118 8.52 -24.93 9.37
N THR A 119 9.49 -24.85 8.47
CA THR A 119 10.66 -25.74 8.45
C THR A 119 11.87 -25.01 9.01
N PRO A 120 12.94 -25.70 9.50
CA PRO A 120 14.14 -25.05 9.98
C PRO A 120 14.76 -24.08 8.95
N VAL A 121 14.73 -24.44 7.67
CA VAL A 121 15.24 -23.61 6.56
C VAL A 121 14.42 -22.33 6.42
N LEU A 122 13.09 -22.43 6.42
CA LEU A 122 12.21 -21.25 6.37
C LEU A 122 12.37 -20.38 7.61
N ALA A 123 12.47 -20.97 8.80
CA ALA A 123 12.70 -20.23 10.04
C ALA A 123 14.01 -19.43 10.00
N ALA A 124 15.08 -20.02 9.47
CA ALA A 124 16.36 -19.30 9.28
C ALA A 124 16.22 -18.13 8.29
N SER A 125 15.53 -18.34 7.17
CA SER A 125 15.24 -17.28 6.20
C SER A 125 14.41 -16.16 6.82
N PHE A 126 13.38 -16.48 7.59
CA PHE A 126 12.55 -15.49 8.28
C PHE A 126 13.35 -14.67 9.30
N ARG A 127 14.26 -15.31 10.07
CA ARG A 127 15.15 -14.59 10.98
C ARG A 127 16.01 -13.57 10.23
N ALA A 128 16.61 -13.97 9.11
CA ALA A 128 17.42 -13.08 8.31
C ALA A 128 16.61 -11.87 7.79
N GLN A 129 15.40 -12.09 7.27
CA GLN A 129 14.54 -11.02 6.79
C GLN A 129 14.10 -10.07 7.93
N LEU A 130 13.74 -10.61 9.10
CA LEU A 130 13.35 -9.82 10.26
C LEU A 130 14.51 -9.00 10.83
N ALA A 131 15.74 -9.56 10.86
CA ALA A 131 16.94 -8.85 11.30
C ALA A 131 17.23 -7.60 10.47
N HIS A 132 16.94 -7.64 9.16
CA HIS A 132 17.14 -6.49 8.28
C HIS A 132 16.22 -5.29 8.60
N ILE A 133 15.13 -5.49 9.34
CA ILE A 133 14.25 -4.38 9.75
C ILE A 133 14.80 -3.68 11.02
N GLY A 134 15.48 -4.43 11.90
CA GLY A 134 16.10 -3.83 13.09
C GLY A 134 15.14 -3.54 14.25
N LEU A 135 14.00 -4.25 14.34
CA LEU A 135 13.00 -4.12 15.42
C LEU A 135 13.03 -5.27 16.43
N GLY A 136 14.08 -6.11 16.41
CA GLY A 136 14.30 -7.19 17.37
C GLY A 136 13.35 -8.39 17.21
N LEU A 137 12.72 -8.54 16.05
CA LEU A 137 11.73 -9.61 15.79
C LEU A 137 12.41 -10.93 15.41
N GLU A 138 13.65 -10.90 14.94
CA GLU A 138 14.42 -12.07 14.50
C GLU A 138 14.61 -13.13 15.58
N ASN A 139 14.61 -12.72 16.86
CA ASN A 139 14.73 -13.61 18.02
C ASN A 139 13.38 -14.03 18.62
N ARG A 140 12.27 -13.62 17.98
CA ARG A 140 10.92 -13.75 18.54
C ARG A 140 9.98 -14.54 17.64
N LEU A 141 10.48 -15.46 16.80
CA LEU A 141 9.68 -16.22 15.83
C LEU A 141 8.50 -16.96 16.44
N ASP A 142 8.65 -17.45 17.68
CA ASP A 142 7.62 -18.19 18.40
C ASP A 142 6.66 -17.27 19.21
N THR A 143 6.89 -15.94 19.15
CA THR A 143 6.01 -14.98 19.82
C THR A 143 4.71 -14.81 19.02
N ARG A 144 3.56 -14.77 19.72
CA ARG A 144 2.26 -14.51 19.10
C ARG A 144 2.18 -13.07 18.61
N VAL A 145 1.70 -12.89 17.40
CA VAL A 145 1.59 -11.57 16.76
C VAL A 145 0.71 -10.61 17.54
N GLY A 146 -0.30 -11.13 18.26
CA GLY A 146 -1.16 -10.32 19.11
C GLY A 146 -0.45 -9.54 20.22
N THR A 147 0.79 -9.94 20.60
CA THR A 147 1.58 -9.27 21.65
C THR A 147 2.58 -8.24 21.11
N LEU A 148 2.64 -8.05 19.78
CA LEU A 148 3.53 -7.09 19.16
C LEU A 148 3.00 -5.67 19.28
N SER A 149 3.92 -4.69 19.37
CA SER A 149 3.54 -3.28 19.22
C SER A 149 3.01 -3.00 17.81
N GLY A 150 2.30 -1.89 17.61
CA GLY A 150 1.79 -1.47 16.32
C GLY A 150 2.88 -1.44 15.24
N GLY A 151 4.01 -0.81 15.53
CA GLY A 151 5.15 -0.71 14.60
C GLY A 151 5.80 -2.06 14.30
N GLN A 152 5.96 -2.93 15.30
CA GLN A 152 6.46 -4.29 15.10
C GLN A 152 5.52 -5.11 14.21
N ARG A 153 4.21 -4.97 14.39
CA ARG A 153 3.21 -5.64 13.57
C ARG A 153 3.20 -5.10 12.15
N GLN A 154 3.35 -3.79 11.98
CA GLN A 154 3.43 -3.15 10.66
C GLN A 154 4.67 -3.62 9.89
N ALA A 155 5.82 -3.69 10.56
CA ALA A 155 7.04 -4.24 9.98
C ALA A 155 6.90 -5.72 9.58
N LEU A 156 6.22 -6.52 10.40
CA LEU A 156 5.89 -7.90 10.05
C LEU A 156 4.97 -7.95 8.83
N SER A 157 3.93 -7.11 8.77
CA SER A 157 3.01 -7.01 7.63
C SER A 157 3.74 -6.66 6.33
N LEU A 158 4.74 -5.77 6.39
CA LEU A 158 5.59 -5.42 5.26
C LEU A 158 6.36 -6.64 4.73
N LEU A 159 7.02 -7.40 5.60
CA LEU A 159 7.71 -8.63 5.19
C LEU A 159 6.74 -9.67 4.64
N MET A 160 5.58 -9.84 5.27
CA MET A 160 4.55 -10.75 4.79
C MET A 160 4.01 -10.35 3.42
N ALA A 161 3.88 -9.04 3.14
CA ALA A 161 3.44 -8.55 1.84
C ALA A 161 4.45 -8.83 0.74
N THR A 162 5.75 -8.83 1.05
CA THR A 162 6.86 -8.94 0.09
C THR A 162 7.46 -10.34 -0.03
N CYS A 163 7.32 -11.21 0.99
CA CYS A 163 8.01 -12.51 1.04
C CYS A 163 7.62 -13.51 -0.07
N ALA A 164 6.50 -13.30 -0.76
CA ALA A 164 6.07 -14.10 -1.91
C ALA A 164 6.54 -13.54 -3.25
N ASN A 165 7.41 -12.52 -3.24
CA ASN A 165 7.89 -11.80 -4.43
C ASN A 165 6.74 -11.28 -5.32
N PRO A 166 5.89 -10.39 -4.81
CA PRO A 166 4.80 -9.82 -5.60
C PRO A 166 5.35 -9.00 -6.79
N ARG A 167 4.51 -8.71 -7.77
CA ARG A 167 4.78 -7.78 -8.87
C ARG A 167 4.47 -6.34 -8.51
N LEU A 168 3.52 -6.16 -7.60
CA LEU A 168 3.01 -4.87 -7.17
C LEU A 168 2.88 -4.85 -5.65
N LEU A 169 3.32 -3.77 -5.02
CA LEU A 169 3.13 -3.50 -3.60
C LEU A 169 2.18 -2.32 -3.40
N LEU A 170 1.13 -2.51 -2.63
CA LEU A 170 0.15 -1.49 -2.30
C LEU A 170 0.22 -1.17 -0.81
N LEU A 171 0.43 0.10 -0.48
CA LEU A 171 0.65 0.62 0.86
C LEU A 171 -0.45 1.66 1.17
N ASP A 172 -1.38 1.30 2.06
CA ASP A 172 -2.50 2.16 2.44
C ASP A 172 -2.22 2.79 3.79
N GLU A 173 -1.72 4.03 3.81
CA GLU A 173 -1.38 4.81 5.02
C GLU A 173 -0.61 4.00 6.08
N HIS A 174 0.32 3.18 5.63
CA HIS A 174 0.97 2.14 6.43
C HIS A 174 1.90 2.67 7.54
N LEU A 175 2.15 3.97 7.58
CA LEU A 175 2.91 4.65 8.64
C LEU A 175 2.01 5.37 9.64
N ALA A 176 0.69 5.45 9.37
CA ALA A 176 -0.25 6.10 10.26
C ALA A 176 -0.27 5.42 11.63
N ASN A 177 -0.41 6.20 12.68
CA ASN A 177 -0.45 5.73 14.06
C ASN A 177 0.86 5.08 14.60
N LEU A 178 1.98 5.25 13.91
CA LEU A 178 3.30 4.90 14.42
C LEU A 178 3.96 6.12 15.06
N ASP A 179 4.79 5.86 16.08
CA ASP A 179 5.68 6.92 16.58
C ASP A 179 6.72 7.32 15.52
N PRO A 180 7.25 8.55 15.54
CA PRO A 180 8.13 9.06 14.49
C PRO A 180 9.35 8.16 14.22
N ARG A 181 10.00 7.64 15.27
CA ARG A 181 11.17 6.79 15.15
C ARG A 181 10.86 5.46 14.48
N THR A 182 9.75 4.84 14.88
CA THR A 182 9.30 3.57 14.27
C THR A 182 8.86 3.80 12.82
N SER A 183 8.19 4.92 12.53
CA SER A 183 7.79 5.31 11.17
C SER A 183 8.98 5.42 10.24
N GLU A 184 10.07 6.10 10.66
CA GLU A 184 11.32 6.18 9.91
C GLU A 184 11.93 4.80 9.62
N VAL A 185 11.98 3.91 10.61
CA VAL A 185 12.52 2.55 10.46
C VAL A 185 11.68 1.75 9.47
N VAL A 186 10.35 1.78 9.59
CA VAL A 186 9.44 1.04 8.70
C VAL A 186 9.52 1.61 7.28
N MET A 187 9.58 2.95 7.12
CA MET A 187 9.69 3.57 5.80
C MET A 187 11.03 3.24 5.13
N ALA A 188 12.15 3.30 5.86
CA ALA A 188 13.45 2.93 5.33
C ALA A 188 13.49 1.46 4.89
N ALA A 189 12.87 0.56 5.65
CA ALA A 189 12.71 -0.84 5.27
C ALA A 189 11.84 -1.01 4.03
N THR A 190 10.73 -0.24 3.92
CA THR A 190 9.84 -0.21 2.76
C THR A 190 10.60 0.20 1.50
N ALA A 191 11.30 1.34 1.54
CA ALA A 191 12.07 1.84 0.41
C ALA A 191 13.16 0.86 -0.05
N ARG A 192 13.86 0.25 0.90
CA ARG A 192 14.87 -0.77 0.61
C ARG A 192 14.26 -1.99 -0.08
N LEU A 193 13.16 -2.55 0.43
CA LEU A 193 12.51 -3.73 -0.16
C LEU A 193 11.97 -3.45 -1.56
N ILE A 194 11.45 -2.24 -1.81
CA ILE A 194 11.02 -1.80 -3.14
C ILE A 194 12.22 -1.76 -4.08
N ALA A 195 13.33 -1.13 -3.68
CA ALA A 195 14.52 -0.98 -4.51
C ALA A 195 15.21 -2.32 -4.80
N GLU A 196 15.45 -3.15 -3.78
CA GLU A 196 16.09 -4.47 -3.92
C GLU A 196 15.23 -5.43 -4.75
N GLY A 197 13.92 -5.42 -4.54
CA GLY A 197 12.96 -6.27 -5.26
C GLY A 197 12.58 -5.73 -6.64
N LYS A 198 12.99 -4.52 -7.01
CA LYS A 198 12.51 -3.78 -8.21
C LYS A 198 10.99 -3.83 -8.30
N LEU A 199 10.33 -3.65 -7.15
CA LEU A 199 8.88 -3.74 -7.05
C LEU A 199 8.23 -2.47 -7.59
N ALA A 200 7.21 -2.61 -8.41
CA ALA A 200 6.29 -1.52 -8.64
C ALA A 200 5.49 -1.27 -7.35
N ALA A 201 5.35 -0.02 -6.91
CA ALA A 201 4.70 0.30 -5.65
C ALA A 201 3.78 1.52 -5.74
N ILE A 202 2.65 1.45 -5.02
CA ILE A 202 1.75 2.59 -4.79
C ILE A 202 1.62 2.79 -3.29
N MET A 203 1.99 3.97 -2.81
CA MET A 203 1.85 4.36 -1.41
C MET A 203 0.83 5.49 -1.27
N VAL A 204 -0.24 5.22 -0.59
CA VAL A 204 -1.19 6.24 -0.14
C VAL A 204 -0.69 6.82 1.19
N THR A 205 -0.63 8.12 1.27
CA THR A 205 -0.34 8.86 2.51
C THR A 205 -1.17 10.14 2.58
N HIS A 206 -1.47 10.60 3.78
CA HIS A 206 -2.02 11.92 4.02
C HIS A 206 -0.92 12.96 4.30
N ASN A 207 0.33 12.55 4.50
CA ASN A 207 1.46 13.42 4.76
C ASN A 207 2.10 13.89 3.44
N MET A 208 1.96 15.18 3.13
CA MET A 208 2.49 15.77 1.89
C MET A 208 4.02 15.76 1.84
N ALA A 209 4.70 15.92 2.99
CA ALA A 209 6.15 15.88 3.06
C ALA A 209 6.68 14.49 2.72
N GLU A 210 6.04 13.42 3.24
CA GLU A 210 6.36 12.04 2.87
C GLU A 210 6.13 11.81 1.37
N ALA A 211 5.01 12.30 0.82
CA ALA A 211 4.70 12.11 -0.60
C ALA A 211 5.72 12.77 -1.52
N ILE A 212 6.28 13.92 -1.13
CA ILE A 212 7.37 14.60 -1.85
C ILE A 212 8.67 13.82 -1.70
N ALA A 213 9.00 13.39 -0.48
CA ALA A 213 10.29 12.77 -0.17
C ALA A 213 10.47 11.37 -0.78
N TRP A 214 9.38 10.62 -0.94
CA TRP A 214 9.42 9.22 -1.36
C TRP A 214 8.82 9.00 -2.76
N GLY A 215 9.32 7.99 -3.46
CA GLY A 215 8.83 7.57 -4.77
C GLY A 215 9.30 8.44 -5.93
N ASP A 216 9.11 7.94 -7.14
CA ASP A 216 9.55 8.55 -8.40
C ASP A 216 8.54 9.57 -8.92
N ARG A 217 7.25 9.33 -8.64
CA ARG A 217 6.13 10.16 -9.08
C ARG A 217 5.13 10.35 -7.93
N LEU A 218 4.54 11.53 -7.88
CA LEU A 218 3.45 11.91 -6.98
C LEU A 218 2.20 12.13 -7.81
N ILE A 219 1.07 11.61 -7.35
CA ILE A 219 -0.26 11.92 -7.88
C ILE A 219 -1.18 12.45 -6.78
N MET A 220 -2.07 13.35 -7.16
CA MET A 220 -3.08 13.92 -6.28
C MET A 220 -4.47 13.51 -6.75
N LEU A 221 -5.22 12.83 -5.87
CA LEU A 221 -6.61 12.45 -6.11
C LEU A 221 -7.57 13.44 -5.48
N HIS A 222 -8.64 13.75 -6.20
CA HIS A 222 -9.80 14.46 -5.69
C HIS A 222 -11.08 13.96 -6.37
N ALA A 223 -12.13 13.69 -5.59
CA ALA A 223 -13.41 13.20 -6.10
C ALA A 223 -13.31 12.05 -7.12
N GLY A 224 -12.43 11.08 -6.85
CA GLY A 224 -12.23 9.90 -7.70
C GLY A 224 -11.42 10.13 -8.97
N ARG A 225 -10.83 11.32 -9.17
CA ARG A 225 -10.05 11.70 -10.35
C ARG A 225 -8.62 12.10 -9.97
N ILE A 226 -7.67 11.88 -10.88
CA ILE A 226 -6.32 12.45 -10.75
C ILE A 226 -6.39 13.89 -11.21
N ILE A 227 -6.10 14.84 -10.29
CA ILE A 227 -6.14 16.29 -10.56
C ILE A 227 -4.75 16.89 -10.75
N PHE A 228 -3.71 16.21 -10.30
CA PHE A 228 -2.32 16.64 -10.45
C PHE A 228 -1.39 15.44 -10.44
N GLN A 229 -0.28 15.54 -11.15
CA GLN A 229 0.84 14.61 -11.08
C GLN A 229 2.16 15.32 -11.35
N ALA A 230 3.22 14.88 -10.69
CA ALA A 230 4.59 15.36 -10.89
C ALA A 230 5.58 14.19 -10.76
N ALA A 231 6.65 14.22 -11.52
CA ALA A 231 7.70 13.20 -11.53
C ALA A 231 9.09 13.83 -11.72
N GLY A 232 10.15 13.08 -11.38
CA GLY A 232 11.53 13.50 -11.59
C GLY A 232 11.84 14.87 -11.02
N ALA A 233 12.46 15.75 -11.80
CA ALA A 233 12.88 17.09 -11.37
C ALA A 233 11.70 17.96 -10.90
N GLU A 234 10.53 17.85 -11.55
CA GLU A 234 9.33 18.58 -11.13
C GLU A 234 8.91 18.17 -9.73
N LYS A 235 8.85 16.84 -9.45
CA LYS A 235 8.51 16.34 -8.12
C LYS A 235 9.52 16.78 -7.06
N SER A 236 10.82 16.71 -7.39
CA SER A 236 11.90 17.06 -6.44
C SER A 236 11.93 18.55 -6.09
N ALA A 237 11.38 19.41 -6.93
CA ALA A 237 11.28 20.86 -6.70
C ALA A 237 10.03 21.24 -5.90
N LEU A 238 9.05 20.33 -5.70
CA LEU A 238 7.81 20.63 -4.99
C LEU A 238 8.06 20.93 -3.53
N THR A 239 7.30 21.86 -3.01
CA THR A 239 7.20 22.14 -1.58
C THR A 239 5.79 21.85 -1.06
N VAL A 240 5.67 21.64 0.25
CA VAL A 240 4.35 21.41 0.86
C VAL A 240 3.38 22.56 0.61
N PRO A 241 3.78 23.86 0.75
CA PRO A 241 2.91 24.99 0.40
C PRO A 241 2.39 24.95 -1.04
N GLU A 242 3.24 24.66 -2.01
CA GLU A 242 2.83 24.55 -3.42
C GLU A 242 1.84 23.42 -3.66
N LEU A 243 2.01 22.25 -2.99
CA LEU A 243 1.03 21.16 -3.08
C LEU A 243 -0.32 21.58 -2.51
N VAL A 244 -0.33 22.31 -1.40
CA VAL A 244 -1.55 22.86 -0.78
C VAL A 244 -2.24 23.84 -1.75
N GLU A 245 -1.51 24.77 -2.36
CA GLU A 245 -2.06 25.71 -3.34
C GLU A 245 -2.65 24.98 -4.55
N ARG A 246 -1.93 24.00 -5.12
CA ARG A 246 -2.43 23.18 -6.23
C ARG A 246 -3.69 22.40 -5.88
N PHE A 247 -3.75 21.89 -4.65
CA PHE A 247 -4.93 21.19 -4.15
C PHE A 247 -6.13 22.14 -4.08
N HIS A 248 -5.96 23.35 -3.53
CA HIS A 248 -7.01 24.37 -3.46
C HIS A 248 -7.49 24.80 -4.84
N ALA A 249 -6.56 25.08 -5.76
CA ALA A 249 -6.88 25.49 -7.12
C ALA A 249 -7.71 24.42 -7.88
N ALA A 250 -7.41 23.14 -7.65
CA ALA A 250 -8.06 22.04 -8.36
C ALA A 250 -9.36 21.56 -7.70
N SER A 251 -9.49 21.67 -6.37
CA SER A 251 -10.68 21.23 -5.63
C SER A 251 -11.77 22.28 -5.53
N GLY A 252 -11.45 23.56 -5.79
CA GLY A 252 -12.39 24.68 -5.62
C GLY A 252 -12.84 24.93 -4.18
N GLN A 253 -12.26 24.24 -3.20
CA GLN A 253 -12.59 24.33 -1.79
C GLN A 253 -11.40 24.88 -0.99
N ALA A 254 -11.65 25.85 -0.12
CA ALA A 254 -10.70 26.21 0.92
C ALA A 254 -10.61 25.06 1.93
N LEU A 255 -9.40 24.61 2.28
CA LEU A 255 -9.15 23.60 3.32
C LEU A 255 -9.56 24.14 4.71
N THR A 256 -10.85 24.31 4.95
CA THR A 256 -11.33 24.68 6.28
C THR A 256 -11.33 23.51 7.25
N ASP A 257 -11.31 22.26 6.78
CA ASP A 257 -11.44 21.06 7.62
C ASP A 257 -10.25 20.05 7.58
N ASP A 258 -9.30 20.17 6.65
CA ASP A 258 -8.20 19.20 6.53
C ASP A 258 -6.90 19.66 7.23
N ARG A 259 -6.98 20.04 8.51
CA ARG A 259 -5.78 20.27 9.35
C ARG A 259 -4.84 19.06 9.40
N ALA A 260 -5.34 17.86 9.09
CA ALA A 260 -4.53 16.63 9.02
C ALA A 260 -3.50 16.61 7.89
N LEU A 261 -3.71 17.39 6.81
CA LEU A 261 -2.76 17.48 5.69
C LEU A 261 -1.57 18.41 6.00
N LEU A 262 -1.66 19.21 7.05
CA LEU A 262 -0.69 20.23 7.41
C LEU A 262 0.14 19.92 8.66
N THR A 263 -0.04 18.76 9.28
CA THR A 263 0.77 18.37 10.45
C THR A 263 2.16 17.91 9.99
N PRO A 264 3.23 18.51 10.56
CA PRO A 264 4.61 18.14 10.25
C PRO A 264 4.96 16.72 10.69
#